data_34dc9aede953c0e150afb14134f24610
#
_entry.id   34dc9aede953c0e150afb14134f24610
#
_cell.length_a   1.000
_cell.length_b   1.000
_cell.length_c   1.000
_cell.angle_alpha   90.00
_cell.angle_beta   90.00
_cell.angle_gamma   90.00
#
_symmetry.space_group_name_H-M   'P 1'
#
loop_
_entity.id
_entity.type
_entity.pdbx_description
1 polymer ?
#
loop_
_entity_poly.entity_id
_entity_poly.type
_entity_poly.pdbx_seq_one_letter_code
_entity_poly.pdbx_strand_id
1 'polypeptide(L)'
;MAKNEVVEILKLYVNLLRAEGVLVDKAFLYGSYLNDSATSDSDIDLMIVMDNENDDYLAGKIWKLTRNVNTKIEPFLVGKSRFYSNDNSPLVDLVKRTGLEII
;
A
#
# COMPACT_ATOMS: atom_id res chain seq x y z
N MET A 1 8.96 -14.98 -1.02
CA MET A 1 8.92 -14.45 0.37
C MET A 1 7.68 -14.97 1.08
N ALA A 2 7.80 -15.27 2.35
CA ALA A 2 6.65 -15.62 3.17
C ALA A 2 5.82 -14.36 3.47
N LYS A 3 4.54 -14.55 3.77
CA LYS A 3 3.63 -13.42 4.06
C LYS A 3 4.14 -12.55 5.22
N ASN A 4 4.64 -13.15 6.29
CA ASN A 4 5.15 -12.37 7.43
C ASN A 4 6.39 -11.54 7.06
N GLU A 5 7.24 -12.02 6.16
CA GLU A 5 8.37 -11.24 5.64
C GLU A 5 7.87 -10.04 4.85
N VAL A 6 6.85 -10.24 4.01
CA VAL A 6 6.24 -9.16 3.22
C VAL A 6 5.63 -8.11 4.15
N VAL A 7 4.91 -8.53 5.20
CA VAL A 7 4.33 -7.62 6.18
C VAL A 7 5.43 -6.75 6.83
N GLU A 8 6.55 -7.35 7.23
CA GLU A 8 7.65 -6.59 7.84
C GLU A 8 8.27 -5.60 6.85
N ILE A 9 8.44 -6.00 5.60
CA ILE A 9 8.93 -5.10 4.53
C ILE A 9 7.97 -3.91 4.37
N LEU A 10 6.66 -4.16 4.36
CA LEU A 10 5.68 -3.10 4.20
C LEU A 10 5.63 -2.16 5.40
N LYS A 11 5.83 -2.67 6.61
CA LYS A 11 5.94 -1.83 7.81
C LYS A 11 7.15 -0.91 7.74
N LEU A 12 8.28 -1.42 7.29
CA LEU A 12 9.48 -0.60 7.07
C LEU A 12 9.22 0.49 6.04
N TYR A 13 8.56 0.13 4.95
CA TYR A 13 8.23 1.09 3.89
C TYR A 13 7.29 2.20 4.39
N VAL A 14 6.24 1.85 5.11
CA VAL A 14 5.30 2.84 5.66
C VAL A 14 6.02 3.75 6.66
N ASN A 15 6.89 3.21 7.51
CA ASN A 15 7.67 4.01 8.44
C ASN A 15 8.58 4.99 7.71
N LEU A 16 9.21 4.55 6.61
CA LEU A 16 10.03 5.42 5.79
C LEU A 16 9.19 6.54 5.17
N LEU A 17 8.02 6.22 4.62
CA LEU A 17 7.12 7.23 4.05
C LEU A 17 6.76 8.29 5.09
N ARG A 18 6.41 7.88 6.29
CA ARG A 18 6.06 8.80 7.37
C ARG A 18 7.25 9.66 7.79
N ALA A 19 8.44 9.08 7.86
CA ALA A 19 9.66 9.82 8.17
C ALA A 19 9.97 10.87 7.10
N GLU A 20 9.56 10.62 5.86
CA GLU A 20 9.75 11.52 4.72
C GLU A 20 8.57 12.48 4.52
N GLY A 21 7.67 12.57 5.49
CA GLY A 21 6.59 13.56 5.49
C GLY A 21 5.30 13.11 4.82
N VAL A 22 5.18 11.84 4.43
CA VAL A 22 3.94 11.33 3.85
C VAL A 22 2.99 10.90 4.97
N LEU A 23 1.81 11.53 5.04
CA LEU A 23 0.84 11.25 6.09
C LEU A 23 -0.03 10.04 5.71
N VAL A 24 0.51 8.86 5.95
CA VAL A 24 -0.20 7.60 5.71
C VAL A 24 -1.21 7.37 6.83
N ASP A 25 -2.49 7.32 6.50
CA ASP A 25 -3.56 7.03 7.45
C ASP A 25 -3.67 5.53 7.72
N LYS A 26 -3.79 4.76 6.64
CA LYS A 26 -3.85 3.30 6.69
C LYS A 26 -3.10 2.71 5.51
N ALA A 27 -2.68 1.45 5.66
CA ALA A 27 -2.08 0.71 4.57
C ALA A 27 -2.49 -0.76 4.65
N PHE A 28 -2.79 -1.36 3.48
CA PHE A 28 -3.29 -2.73 3.39
C PHE A 28 -2.51 -3.53 2.35
N LEU A 29 -2.09 -4.73 2.74
CA LEU A 29 -1.61 -5.73 1.78
C LEU A 29 -2.81 -6.39 1.12
N TYR A 30 -2.77 -6.52 -0.21
CA TYR A 30 -3.77 -7.26 -0.97
C TYR A 30 -3.10 -8.00 -2.12
N GLY A 31 -3.87 -8.71 -2.93
CA GLY A 31 -3.36 -9.39 -4.09
C GLY A 31 -2.68 -10.72 -3.80
N SER A 32 -1.71 -11.10 -4.65
CA SER A 32 -1.18 -12.47 -4.66
C SER A 32 -0.45 -12.87 -3.37
N TYR A 33 0.28 -11.95 -2.73
CA TYR A 33 0.96 -12.27 -1.48
C TYR A 33 0.00 -12.45 -0.32
N LEU A 34 -1.13 -11.75 -0.34
CA LEU A 34 -2.17 -11.96 0.68
C LEU A 34 -2.87 -13.32 0.48
N ASN A 35 -3.11 -13.70 -0.78
CA ASN A 35 -3.89 -14.87 -1.13
C ASN A 35 -3.04 -16.14 -1.31
N ASP A 36 -1.77 -16.10 -0.95
CA ASP A 36 -0.83 -17.22 -1.04
C ASP A 36 -0.67 -17.77 -2.47
N SER A 37 -0.89 -16.92 -3.48
CA SER A 37 -0.73 -17.27 -4.89
C SER A 37 0.48 -16.59 -5.55
N ALA A 38 1.33 -15.93 -4.75
CA ALA A 38 2.49 -15.22 -5.27
C ALA A 38 3.57 -16.17 -5.79
N THR A 39 4.24 -15.73 -6.85
CA THR A 39 5.44 -16.36 -7.39
C THR A 39 6.62 -15.43 -7.20
N SER A 40 7.83 -15.86 -7.61
CA SER A 40 9.02 -15.01 -7.52
C SER A 40 8.93 -13.74 -8.36
N ASP A 41 8.03 -13.69 -9.35
CA ASP A 41 7.84 -12.54 -10.23
C ASP A 41 6.68 -11.64 -9.80
N SER A 42 5.98 -11.99 -8.71
CA SER A 42 4.82 -11.23 -8.26
C SER A 42 5.22 -9.91 -7.61
N ASP A 43 4.43 -8.86 -7.89
CA ASP A 43 4.54 -7.58 -7.17
C ASP A 43 3.90 -7.67 -5.79
N ILE A 44 4.31 -6.78 -4.91
CA ILE A 44 3.72 -6.65 -3.57
C ILE A 44 2.70 -5.51 -3.64
N ASP A 45 1.42 -5.85 -3.66
CA ASP A 45 0.34 -4.87 -3.79
C ASP A 45 0.02 -4.23 -2.45
N LEU A 46 0.22 -2.92 -2.36
CA LEU A 46 -0.02 -2.15 -1.14
C LEU A 46 -0.97 -0.99 -1.43
N MET A 47 -2.11 -0.98 -0.77
CA MET A 47 -3.02 0.17 -0.82
C MET A 47 -2.66 1.14 0.31
N ILE A 48 -2.42 2.40 -0.04
CA ILE A 48 -2.09 3.46 0.90
C ILE A 48 -3.25 4.45 0.95
N VAL A 49 -3.83 4.63 2.13
CA VAL A 49 -4.91 5.59 2.36
C VAL A 49 -4.30 6.88 2.91
N MET A 50 -4.52 7.99 2.21
CA MET A 50 -3.94 9.29 2.57
C MET A 50 -4.81 10.43 2.03
N ASP A 51 -4.57 11.66 2.50
CA ASP A 51 -5.36 12.81 2.06
C ASP A 51 -4.96 13.34 0.68
N ASN A 52 -3.68 13.40 0.39
CA ASN A 52 -3.15 14.11 -0.78
C ASN A 52 -2.88 13.16 -1.96
N GLU A 53 -3.82 12.25 -2.26
CA GLU A 53 -3.64 11.22 -3.30
C GLU A 53 -3.47 11.80 -4.71
N ASN A 54 -3.90 13.05 -4.93
CA ASN A 54 -3.77 13.73 -6.22
C ASN A 54 -2.54 14.63 -6.33
N ASP A 55 -1.68 14.62 -5.31
CA ASP A 55 -0.44 15.39 -5.33
C ASP A 55 0.62 14.60 -6.09
N ASP A 56 0.94 15.05 -7.30
CA ASP A 56 1.91 14.35 -8.17
C ASP A 56 3.31 14.27 -7.56
N TYR A 57 3.71 15.28 -6.81
CA TYR A 57 5.00 15.28 -6.12
C TYR A 57 5.07 14.18 -5.07
N LEU A 58 4.02 14.07 -4.24
CA LEU A 58 3.95 13.02 -3.22
C LEU A 58 3.84 11.64 -3.86
N ALA A 59 3.06 11.49 -4.92
CA ALA A 59 2.94 10.22 -5.64
C ALA A 59 4.30 9.77 -6.17
N GLY A 60 5.04 10.67 -6.81
CA GLY A 60 6.38 10.37 -7.30
C GLY A 60 7.35 9.99 -6.18
N LYS A 61 7.27 10.69 -5.04
CA LYS A 61 8.10 10.40 -3.88
C LYS A 61 7.79 9.02 -3.30
N ILE A 62 6.51 8.67 -3.19
CA ILE A 62 6.08 7.36 -2.69
C ILE A 62 6.65 6.24 -3.56
N TRP A 63 6.55 6.36 -4.88
CA TRP A 63 7.12 5.38 -5.81
C TRP A 63 8.64 5.34 -5.75
N LYS A 64 9.29 6.50 -5.69
CA LYS A 64 10.75 6.57 -5.62
C LYS A 64 11.30 5.88 -4.37
N LEU A 65 10.63 6.03 -3.24
CA LEU A 65 11.08 5.47 -1.97
C LEU A 65 10.95 3.94 -1.90
N THR A 66 10.21 3.31 -2.81
CA THR A 66 10.20 1.84 -2.89
C THR A 66 11.61 1.28 -3.09
N ARG A 67 12.47 2.01 -3.80
CA ARG A 67 13.86 1.59 -4.07
C ARG A 67 14.68 1.40 -2.81
N ASN A 68 14.33 2.11 -1.74
CA ASN A 68 15.07 2.05 -0.49
C ASN A 68 14.68 0.85 0.37
N VAL A 69 13.59 0.18 0.02
CA VAL A 69 13.08 -0.95 0.80
C VAL A 69 12.97 -2.20 -0.08
N ASN A 70 12.09 -2.17 -1.06
CA ASN A 70 11.92 -3.29 -1.99
C ASN A 70 11.23 -2.80 -3.26
N THR A 71 11.87 -3.01 -4.41
CA THR A 71 11.35 -2.52 -5.70
C THR A 71 10.12 -3.28 -6.19
N LYS A 72 9.78 -4.40 -5.56
CA LYS A 72 8.55 -5.14 -5.87
C LYS A 72 7.30 -4.50 -5.29
N ILE A 73 7.45 -3.55 -4.36
CA ILE A 73 6.30 -2.85 -3.80
C ILE A 73 5.62 -2.02 -4.89
N GLU A 74 4.32 -2.23 -5.05
CA GLU A 74 3.49 -1.48 -5.98
C GLU A 74 2.43 -0.72 -5.19
N PRO A 75 2.68 0.56 -4.87
CA PRO A 75 1.73 1.34 -4.08
C PRO A 75 0.54 1.81 -4.91
N PHE A 76 -0.66 1.68 -4.36
CA PHE A 76 -1.90 2.20 -4.93
C PHE A 76 -2.47 3.24 -3.94
N LEU A 77 -2.58 4.49 -4.37
CA LEU A 77 -2.97 5.60 -3.51
C LEU A 77 -4.47 5.82 -3.54
N VAL A 78 -5.08 5.93 -2.37
CA VAL A 78 -6.51 6.18 -2.23
C VAL A 78 -6.72 7.31 -1.22
N GLY A 79 -7.55 8.29 -1.57
CA GLY A 79 -7.90 9.37 -0.66
C GLY A 79 -8.75 8.88 0.51
N LYS A 80 -8.57 9.50 1.67
CA LYS A 80 -9.34 9.15 2.88
C LYS A 80 -10.84 9.28 2.65
N SER A 81 -11.29 10.35 2.00
CA SER A 81 -12.71 10.57 1.75
C SER A 81 -13.30 9.45 0.88
N ARG A 82 -12.55 9.02 -0.13
CA ARG A 82 -12.98 7.94 -1.00
C ARG A 82 -12.97 6.60 -0.28
N PHE A 83 -11.94 6.34 0.53
CA PHE A 83 -11.81 5.07 1.25
C PHE A 83 -12.95 4.88 2.27
N TYR A 84 -13.33 5.96 2.97
CA TYR A 84 -14.38 5.89 3.99
C TYR A 84 -15.79 6.15 3.44
N SER A 85 -15.91 6.39 2.15
CA SER A 85 -17.19 6.56 1.47
C SER A 85 -17.87 5.21 1.21
N ASN A 86 -19.19 5.23 1.03
CA ASN A 86 -19.96 4.05 0.62
C ASN A 86 -19.94 3.85 -0.90
N ASP A 87 -19.44 4.82 -1.66
CA ASP A 87 -19.39 4.80 -3.12
C ASP A 87 -17.94 4.51 -3.56
N ASN A 88 -17.50 3.28 -3.32
CA ASN A 88 -16.13 2.87 -3.61
C ASN A 88 -16.01 2.10 -4.93
N SER A 89 -14.82 2.17 -5.52
CA SER A 89 -14.48 1.28 -6.62
C SER A 89 -14.47 -0.19 -6.15
N PRO A 90 -14.63 -1.16 -7.07
CA PRO A 90 -14.55 -2.58 -6.71
C PRO A 90 -13.26 -2.95 -5.99
N LEU A 91 -12.11 -2.38 -6.37
CA LEU A 91 -10.84 -2.65 -5.72
C LEU A 91 -10.82 -2.18 -4.27
N VAL A 92 -11.25 -0.94 -4.02
CA VAL A 92 -11.30 -0.38 -2.66
C VAL A 92 -12.23 -1.22 -1.79
N ASP A 93 -13.39 -1.58 -2.31
CA ASP A 93 -14.35 -2.42 -1.60
C ASP A 93 -13.75 -3.79 -1.26
N LEU A 94 -13.07 -4.42 -2.21
CA LEU A 94 -12.40 -5.70 -1.99
C LEU A 94 -11.36 -5.60 -0.88
N VAL A 95 -10.52 -4.56 -0.89
CA VAL A 95 -9.47 -4.36 0.12
C VAL A 95 -10.08 -4.11 1.50
N LYS A 96 -11.16 -3.34 1.58
CA LYS A 96 -11.86 -3.10 2.85
C LYS A 96 -12.37 -4.39 3.47
N ARG A 97 -12.83 -5.33 2.64
CA ARG A 97 -13.39 -6.61 3.11
C ARG A 97 -12.32 -7.67 3.39
N THR A 98 -11.27 -7.72 2.60
CA THR A 98 -10.33 -8.84 2.60
C THR A 98 -8.87 -8.46 2.80
N GLY A 99 -8.51 -7.18 2.69
CA GLY A 99 -7.13 -6.73 2.82
C GLY A 99 -6.57 -6.93 4.22
N LEU A 100 -5.26 -7.13 4.32
CA LEU A 100 -4.57 -7.22 5.59
C LEU A 100 -4.05 -5.84 5.98
N GLU A 101 -4.57 -5.29 7.06
CA GLU A 101 -4.14 -3.98 7.53
C GLU A 101 -2.72 -4.07 8.09
N ILE A 102 -1.82 -3.25 7.55
CA ILE A 102 -0.41 -3.21 7.96
C ILE A 102 -0.22 -2.23 9.12
N ILE A 103 -0.98 -1.17 9.13
CA ILE A 103 -0.96 -0.15 10.18
C ILE A 103 -2.36 0.32 10.50
#